data_d905768330069f2b597ef24b2551c468
#
_entry.id   d905768330069f2b597ef24b2551c468
#
_cell.length_a   1.000
_cell.length_b   1.000
_cell.length_c   1.000
_cell.angle_alpha   90.00
_cell.angle_beta   90.00
_cell.angle_gamma   90.00
#
_symmetry.space_group_name_H-M   'P 1'
#
loop_
_entity.id
_entity.type
_entity.pdbx_description
1 polymer ?
#
loop_
_entity_poly.entity_id
_entity_poly.type
_entity_poly.pdbx_seq_one_letter_code
_entity_poly.pdbx_strand_id
1 'polypeptide(L)'
;MKKRERIYKIFIGYDPKERVAAIVLDHLLRRDTPETMDITFLDKEKLERAGLLYRPYQMINGQMIDTKDQRPVSTQLSFSRFLIPALMLWEGWALYMDCDMFPRTDITELFKEYDDPDLPLYCVKHKYEPTDEYKMDNQKQSTYPRKNWSSLMLFNCGHELNKSLTPMIVNSESGAYLHQFKWLPGRDSLIGSIHEEWNWLDGHSPEDVEAKNVHFTTGGPWFKEWQCKRAKDGEYAAEWNMDYSNIALFRSKKDSIDEI
;
A
#
# COMPACT_ATOMS: atom_id res chain seq x y z
N MET A 1 3.97 -36.41 7.46
CA MET A 1 3.65 -35.40 6.43
C MET A 1 4.24 -34.08 6.88
N LYS A 2 5.18 -33.46 6.11
CA LYS A 2 5.61 -32.09 6.39
C LYS A 2 4.39 -31.18 6.22
N LYS A 3 4.04 -30.40 7.26
CA LYS A 3 3.03 -29.34 7.16
C LYS A 3 3.48 -28.43 6.00
N ARG A 4 2.67 -28.26 4.95
CA ARG A 4 2.94 -27.25 3.92
C ARG A 4 2.98 -25.90 4.64
N GLU A 5 4.12 -25.21 4.57
CA GLU A 5 4.25 -23.87 5.09
C GLU A 5 3.25 -22.96 4.36
N ARG A 6 2.57 -22.10 5.10
CA ARG A 6 1.61 -21.14 4.54
C ARG A 6 2.40 -20.09 3.73
N ILE A 7 2.07 -19.94 2.47
CA ILE A 7 2.62 -18.86 1.65
C ILE A 7 1.72 -17.63 1.82
N TYR A 8 2.34 -16.51 2.22
CA TYR A 8 1.67 -15.22 2.42
C TYR A 8 1.76 -14.40 1.14
N LYS A 9 0.63 -14.04 0.56
CA LYS A 9 0.53 -13.24 -0.66
C LYS A 9 0.49 -11.76 -0.31
N ILE A 10 1.51 -11.02 -0.73
CA ILE A 10 1.64 -9.59 -0.46
C ILE A 10 1.75 -8.84 -1.79
N PHE A 11 0.90 -7.85 -1.96
CA PHE A 11 0.89 -6.96 -3.12
C PHE A 11 1.32 -5.56 -2.68
N ILE A 12 2.35 -5.02 -3.31
CA ILE A 12 2.87 -3.69 -3.03
C ILE A 12 2.47 -2.76 -4.17
N GLY A 13 1.73 -1.69 -3.85
CA GLY A 13 1.46 -0.63 -4.79
C GLY A 13 2.76 0.11 -5.15
N TYR A 14 3.14 0.15 -6.43
CA TYR A 14 4.41 0.72 -6.85
C TYR A 14 4.24 2.06 -7.56
N ASP A 15 4.97 3.07 -7.09
CA ASP A 15 5.17 4.35 -7.79
C ASP A 15 6.67 4.54 -8.06
N PRO A 16 7.08 4.82 -9.33
CA PRO A 16 8.49 5.05 -9.66
C PRO A 16 9.17 6.17 -8.87
N LYS A 17 8.41 7.17 -8.42
CA LYS A 17 8.91 8.27 -7.58
C LYS A 17 9.36 7.79 -6.19
N GLU A 18 8.81 6.68 -5.73
CA GLU A 18 9.06 6.07 -4.42
C GLU A 18 9.85 4.76 -4.50
N ARG A 19 10.57 4.55 -5.61
CA ARG A 19 11.35 3.33 -5.86
C ARG A 19 12.25 2.92 -4.69
N VAL A 20 12.88 3.90 -4.03
CA VAL A 20 13.80 3.62 -2.91
C VAL A 20 13.01 3.07 -1.72
N ALA A 21 11.85 3.64 -1.40
CA ALA A 21 10.96 3.14 -0.36
C ALA A 21 10.50 1.70 -0.66
N ALA A 22 10.09 1.44 -1.90
CA ALA A 22 9.68 0.11 -2.34
C ALA A 22 10.79 -0.96 -2.18
N ILE A 23 12.05 -0.59 -2.42
CA ILE A 23 13.22 -1.47 -2.23
C ILE A 23 13.43 -1.79 -0.74
N VAL A 24 13.31 -0.78 0.13
CA VAL A 24 13.45 -0.97 1.58
C VAL A 24 12.32 -1.85 2.10
N LEU A 25 11.08 -1.56 1.69
CA LEU A 25 9.92 -2.36 2.07
C LEU A 25 10.07 -3.84 1.67
N ASP A 26 10.43 -4.15 0.41
CA ASP A 26 10.65 -5.53 -0.04
C ASP A 26 11.70 -6.25 0.80
N HIS A 27 12.81 -5.57 1.11
CA HIS A 27 13.86 -6.15 1.94
C HIS A 27 13.38 -6.46 3.35
N LEU A 28 12.68 -5.54 3.99
CA LEU A 28 12.18 -5.71 5.35
C LEU A 28 11.15 -6.83 5.44
N LEU A 29 10.24 -6.93 4.48
CA LEU A 29 9.25 -8.00 4.43
C LEU A 29 9.89 -9.39 4.31
N ARG A 30 11.04 -9.50 3.63
CA ARG A 30 11.75 -10.78 3.46
C ARG A 30 12.75 -11.09 4.56
N ARG A 31 13.05 -10.14 5.45
CA ARG A 31 14.14 -10.25 6.43
C ARG A 31 13.99 -11.47 7.33
N ASP A 32 12.80 -11.72 7.83
CA ASP A 32 12.58 -12.73 8.87
C ASP A 32 12.01 -14.05 8.32
N THR A 33 11.30 -14.02 7.18
CA THR A 33 10.62 -15.20 6.61
C THR A 33 10.62 -15.20 5.07
N PRO A 34 11.80 -15.20 4.40
CA PRO A 34 11.88 -14.99 2.95
C PRO A 34 11.17 -16.07 2.12
N GLU A 35 11.17 -17.32 2.60
CA GLU A 35 10.66 -18.50 1.86
C GLU A 35 9.13 -18.57 1.87
N THR A 36 8.48 -17.88 2.80
CA THR A 36 7.02 -17.87 2.95
C THR A 36 6.35 -16.63 2.35
N MET A 37 7.16 -15.67 1.86
CA MET A 37 6.67 -14.42 1.28
C MET A 37 6.62 -14.50 -0.25
N ASP A 38 5.42 -14.38 -0.81
CA ASP A 38 5.19 -14.17 -2.25
C ASP A 38 4.79 -12.71 -2.47
N ILE A 39 5.77 -11.89 -2.84
CA ILE A 39 5.62 -10.44 -3.00
C ILE A 39 5.50 -10.08 -4.48
N THR A 40 4.43 -9.37 -4.81
CA THR A 40 4.15 -8.87 -6.16
C THR A 40 4.03 -7.34 -6.15
N PHE A 41 4.85 -6.66 -6.95
CA PHE A 41 4.70 -5.22 -7.16
C PHE A 41 3.62 -4.94 -8.22
N LEU A 42 2.64 -4.12 -7.84
CA LEU A 42 1.59 -3.64 -8.74
C LEU A 42 2.10 -2.43 -9.53
N ASP A 43 2.92 -2.72 -10.54
CA ASP A 43 3.48 -1.74 -11.47
C ASP A 43 2.44 -1.41 -12.54
N LYS A 44 2.10 -0.11 -12.67
CA LYS A 44 1.07 0.38 -13.60
C LYS A 44 1.35 -0.04 -15.03
N GLU A 45 2.60 0.14 -15.52
CA GLU A 45 2.95 -0.18 -16.90
C GLU A 45 2.86 -1.69 -17.20
N LYS A 46 3.24 -2.54 -16.22
CA LYS A 46 3.11 -4.00 -16.36
C LYS A 46 1.63 -4.41 -16.40
N LEU A 47 0.80 -3.82 -15.56
CA LEU A 47 -0.64 -4.08 -15.54
C LEU A 47 -1.34 -3.59 -16.82
N GLU A 48 -0.92 -2.45 -17.38
CA GLU A 48 -1.41 -1.94 -18.65
C GLU A 48 -1.04 -2.88 -19.81
N ARG A 49 0.21 -3.32 -19.87
CA ARG A 49 0.66 -4.30 -20.89
C ARG A 49 -0.06 -5.64 -20.79
N ALA A 50 -0.45 -6.03 -19.58
CA ALA A 50 -1.23 -7.25 -19.35
C ALA A 50 -2.74 -7.08 -19.64
N GLY A 51 -3.19 -5.87 -19.99
CA GLY A 51 -4.61 -5.58 -20.23
C GLY A 51 -5.47 -5.60 -18.96
N LEU A 52 -4.86 -5.52 -17.77
CA LEU A 52 -5.55 -5.53 -16.48
C LEU A 52 -5.90 -4.13 -15.99
N LEU A 53 -5.06 -3.13 -16.31
CA LEU A 53 -5.30 -1.73 -15.99
C LEU A 53 -5.27 -0.93 -17.29
N TYR A 54 -6.42 -0.37 -17.68
CA TYR A 54 -6.60 0.42 -18.91
C TYR A 54 -7.45 1.67 -18.64
N ARG A 55 -7.36 2.18 -17.40
CA ARG A 55 -8.10 3.34 -16.94
C ARG A 55 -7.57 4.60 -17.63
N PRO A 56 -8.42 5.37 -18.34
CA PRO A 56 -7.98 6.58 -19.01
C PRO A 56 -7.75 7.73 -18.03
N TYR A 57 -6.67 8.49 -18.25
CA TYR A 57 -6.36 9.70 -17.51
C TYR A 57 -5.85 10.80 -18.45
N GLN A 58 -5.88 12.03 -17.97
CA GLN A 58 -5.34 13.19 -18.66
C GLN A 58 -4.31 13.88 -17.77
N MET A 59 -3.26 14.41 -18.39
CA MET A 59 -2.29 15.28 -17.69
C MET A 59 -2.72 16.73 -17.85
N ILE A 60 -3.11 17.39 -16.75
CA ILE A 60 -3.52 18.80 -16.72
C ILE A 60 -2.60 19.52 -15.75
N ASN A 61 -1.83 20.48 -16.24
CA ASN A 61 -0.85 21.25 -15.44
C ASN A 61 0.11 20.37 -14.62
N GLY A 62 0.58 19.26 -15.21
CA GLY A 62 1.47 18.31 -14.52
C GLY A 62 0.78 17.35 -13.53
N GLN A 63 -0.53 17.46 -13.36
CA GLN A 63 -1.32 16.59 -12.49
C GLN A 63 -2.08 15.55 -13.30
N MET A 64 -2.05 14.31 -12.86
CA MET A 64 -2.85 13.22 -13.43
C MET A 64 -4.31 13.36 -12.99
N ILE A 65 -5.21 13.45 -13.95
CA ILE A 65 -6.67 13.56 -13.73
C ILE A 65 -7.34 12.31 -14.28
N ASP A 66 -8.07 11.61 -13.42
CA ASP A 66 -8.91 10.50 -13.85
C ASP A 66 -10.10 11.02 -14.69
N THR A 67 -10.27 10.46 -15.89
CA THR A 67 -11.35 10.91 -16.77
C THR A 67 -12.73 10.40 -16.35
N LYS A 68 -12.81 9.44 -15.42
CA LYS A 68 -14.09 8.87 -14.95
C LYS A 68 -14.83 9.79 -13.99
N ASP A 69 -14.08 10.45 -13.08
CA ASP A 69 -14.69 11.34 -12.10
C ASP A 69 -14.08 12.75 -12.10
N GLN A 70 -13.20 13.05 -13.06
CA GLN A 70 -12.53 14.34 -13.25
C GLN A 70 -11.74 14.79 -12.02
N ARG A 71 -11.25 13.83 -11.23
CA ARG A 71 -10.52 14.11 -9.99
C ARG A 71 -9.03 13.86 -10.14
N PRO A 72 -8.21 14.63 -9.40
CA PRO A 72 -6.78 14.37 -9.34
C PRO A 72 -6.46 12.99 -8.76
N VAL A 73 -5.50 12.31 -9.39
CA VAL A 73 -4.91 11.07 -8.92
C VAL A 73 -3.49 11.38 -8.48
N SER A 74 -3.19 11.21 -7.21
CA SER A 74 -1.90 11.62 -6.63
C SER A 74 -0.75 10.65 -6.95
N THR A 75 -1.05 9.36 -7.15
CA THR A 75 -0.03 8.32 -7.36
C THR A 75 -0.48 7.30 -8.41
N GLN A 76 0.49 6.65 -9.07
CA GLN A 76 0.19 5.61 -10.07
C GLN A 76 -0.42 4.34 -9.47
N LEU A 77 -0.25 4.13 -8.16
CA LEU A 77 -0.74 2.95 -7.43
C LEU A 77 -2.22 3.04 -7.02
N SER A 78 -2.88 4.18 -7.23
CA SER A 78 -4.21 4.48 -6.66
C SER A 78 -5.28 3.44 -6.98
N PHE A 79 -5.28 2.84 -8.17
CA PHE A 79 -6.35 1.92 -8.60
C PHE A 79 -5.93 0.46 -8.64
N SER A 80 -4.65 0.17 -8.84
CA SER A 80 -4.12 -1.19 -9.01
C SER A 80 -4.42 -2.11 -7.82
N ARG A 81 -4.52 -1.54 -6.61
CA ARG A 81 -4.84 -2.24 -5.37
C ARG A 81 -6.16 -3.01 -5.39
N PHE A 82 -7.12 -2.53 -6.16
CA PHE A 82 -8.45 -3.16 -6.26
C PHE A 82 -8.50 -4.31 -7.27
N LEU A 83 -7.41 -4.57 -8.01
CA LEU A 83 -7.26 -5.75 -8.86
C LEU A 83 -6.89 -7.02 -8.08
N ILE A 84 -6.50 -6.91 -6.81
CA ILE A 84 -5.95 -8.02 -6.02
C ILE A 84 -6.88 -9.23 -5.97
N PRO A 85 -8.20 -9.12 -5.72
CA PRO A 85 -9.07 -10.30 -5.74
C PRO A 85 -9.05 -11.02 -7.09
N ALA A 86 -9.02 -10.29 -8.21
CA ALA A 86 -8.94 -10.89 -9.54
C ALA A 86 -7.55 -11.50 -9.82
N LEU A 87 -6.45 -10.86 -9.39
CA LEU A 87 -5.08 -11.40 -9.48
C LEU A 87 -4.91 -12.68 -8.67
N MET A 88 -5.64 -12.80 -7.57
CA MET A 88 -5.71 -14.00 -6.72
C MET A 88 -6.71 -15.05 -7.26
N LEU A 89 -7.30 -14.83 -8.45
CA LEU A 89 -8.35 -15.68 -9.03
C LEU A 89 -9.53 -15.88 -8.07
N TRP A 90 -9.80 -14.86 -7.25
CA TRP A 90 -10.82 -14.86 -6.19
C TRP A 90 -10.66 -16.03 -5.19
N GLU A 91 -9.42 -16.33 -4.79
CA GLU A 91 -9.12 -17.36 -3.82
C GLU A 91 -8.17 -16.87 -2.72
N GLY A 92 -8.36 -17.38 -1.50
CA GLY A 92 -7.48 -17.16 -0.36
C GLY A 92 -7.42 -15.73 0.17
N TRP A 93 -6.35 -15.43 0.90
CA TRP A 93 -6.09 -14.13 1.52
C TRP A 93 -4.87 -13.46 0.91
N ALA A 94 -4.92 -12.14 0.76
CA ALA A 94 -3.81 -11.34 0.28
C ALA A 94 -3.75 -9.98 0.99
N LEU A 95 -2.54 -9.55 1.35
CA LEU A 95 -2.29 -8.24 1.90
C LEU A 95 -1.90 -7.27 0.79
N TYR A 96 -2.50 -6.09 0.79
CA TYR A 96 -2.07 -4.93 0.03
C TYR A 96 -1.37 -3.92 0.95
N MET A 97 -0.28 -3.33 0.48
CA MET A 97 0.44 -2.25 1.13
C MET A 97 0.85 -1.18 0.10
N ASP A 98 0.78 0.11 0.48
CA ASP A 98 1.45 1.18 -0.26
C ASP A 98 2.98 1.02 -0.11
N CYS A 99 3.76 1.44 -1.13
CA CYS A 99 5.22 1.25 -1.12
C CYS A 99 5.97 2.18 -0.14
N ASP A 100 5.30 3.19 0.39
CA ASP A 100 5.79 4.14 1.39
C ASP A 100 5.57 3.66 2.83
N MET A 101 5.41 2.35 3.01
CA MET A 101 5.29 1.73 4.33
C MET A 101 6.62 1.17 4.84
N PHE A 102 6.75 1.12 6.16
CA PHE A 102 7.94 0.68 6.86
C PHE A 102 7.57 -0.27 8.02
N PRO A 103 7.53 -1.61 7.75
CA PRO A 103 7.22 -2.60 8.77
C PRO A 103 8.38 -2.73 9.76
N ARG A 104 8.06 -2.65 11.06
CA ARG A 104 8.97 -2.78 12.19
C ARG A 104 8.83 -4.14 12.88
N THR A 105 7.82 -4.93 12.50
CA THR A 105 7.56 -6.28 13.00
C THR A 105 7.12 -7.22 11.89
N ASP A 106 6.99 -8.52 12.20
CA ASP A 106 6.56 -9.55 11.25
C ASP A 106 5.14 -9.28 10.72
N ILE A 107 5.05 -8.87 9.45
CA ILE A 107 3.78 -8.54 8.80
C ILE A 107 2.82 -9.75 8.69
N THR A 108 3.34 -10.99 8.83
CA THR A 108 2.50 -12.20 8.78
C THR A 108 1.56 -12.32 9.96
N GLU A 109 1.80 -11.57 11.03
CA GLU A 109 0.88 -11.50 12.17
C GLU A 109 -0.51 -11.03 11.76
N LEU A 110 -0.63 -10.12 10.77
CA LEU A 110 -1.91 -9.69 10.22
C LEU A 110 -2.75 -10.86 9.71
N PHE A 111 -2.14 -11.83 9.04
CA PHE A 111 -2.84 -12.99 8.51
C PHE A 111 -3.22 -14.02 9.59
N LYS A 112 -2.65 -13.90 10.80
CA LYS A 112 -2.95 -14.77 11.94
C LYS A 112 -4.02 -14.16 12.85
N GLU A 113 -4.05 -12.82 12.90
CA GLU A 113 -4.91 -12.06 13.80
C GLU A 113 -6.26 -11.71 13.15
N TYR A 114 -6.27 -11.50 11.82
CA TYR A 114 -7.44 -11.00 11.08
C TYR A 114 -7.82 -11.97 9.96
N ASP A 115 -8.50 -13.07 10.28
CA ASP A 115 -8.85 -14.14 9.33
C ASP A 115 -10.31 -14.62 9.39
N ASP A 116 -11.22 -13.76 9.90
CA ASP A 116 -12.65 -14.08 9.92
C ASP A 116 -13.17 -14.25 8.47
N PRO A 117 -13.63 -15.46 8.08
CA PRO A 117 -14.05 -15.76 6.72
C PRO A 117 -15.33 -15.02 6.31
N ASP A 118 -16.11 -14.51 7.24
CA ASP A 118 -17.35 -13.79 6.99
C ASP A 118 -17.10 -12.32 6.58
N LEU A 119 -15.86 -11.85 6.69
CA LEU A 119 -15.49 -10.48 6.29
C LEU A 119 -14.73 -10.47 4.96
N PRO A 120 -15.15 -9.61 3.99
CA PRO A 120 -14.50 -9.47 2.69
C PRO A 120 -13.12 -8.80 2.76
N LEU A 121 -12.91 -7.89 3.71
CA LEU A 121 -11.63 -7.22 3.90
C LEU A 121 -11.47 -6.63 5.30
N TYR A 122 -10.22 -6.40 5.68
CA TYR A 122 -9.83 -5.63 6.85
C TYR A 122 -8.96 -4.44 6.45
N CYS A 123 -9.08 -3.33 7.17
CA CYS A 123 -8.21 -2.17 7.06
C CYS A 123 -8.14 -1.39 8.37
N VAL A 124 -7.18 -0.49 8.50
CA VAL A 124 -7.18 0.49 9.59
C VAL A 124 -8.19 1.59 9.26
N LYS A 125 -9.17 1.79 10.15
CA LYS A 125 -10.26 2.76 9.98
C LYS A 125 -9.86 4.13 10.51
N HIS A 126 -8.93 4.79 9.82
CA HIS A 126 -8.46 6.11 10.21
C HIS A 126 -9.59 7.13 10.29
N LYS A 127 -9.58 7.95 11.36
CA LYS A 127 -10.32 9.21 11.48
C LYS A 127 -9.41 10.35 11.03
N TYR A 128 -8.96 10.29 9.78
CA TYR A 128 -7.95 11.18 9.25
C TYR A 128 -8.54 12.42 8.61
N GLU A 129 -8.19 13.59 9.16
CA GLU A 129 -8.46 14.90 8.60
C GLU A 129 -7.12 15.58 8.31
N PRO A 130 -6.75 15.78 7.01
CA PRO A 130 -5.47 16.41 6.69
C PRO A 130 -5.44 17.85 7.18
N THR A 131 -4.37 18.20 7.90
CA THR A 131 -4.10 19.57 8.34
C THR A 131 -3.38 20.38 7.28
N ASP A 132 -2.66 19.73 6.37
CA ASP A 132 -1.91 20.36 5.29
C ASP A 132 -2.69 20.28 3.96
N GLU A 133 -2.68 21.39 3.20
CA GLU A 133 -3.33 21.47 1.89
C GLU A 133 -2.56 20.71 0.80
N TYR A 134 -1.26 20.48 0.99
CA TYR A 134 -0.36 19.87 0.00
C TYR A 134 0.48 18.73 0.60
N LYS A 135 0.69 17.69 -0.21
CA LYS A 135 1.64 16.58 0.02
C LYS A 135 2.99 16.84 -0.67
N MET A 136 3.86 15.79 -0.67
CA MET A 136 5.08 15.75 -1.47
C MET A 136 4.86 16.24 -2.91
N ASP A 137 5.87 16.86 -3.52
CA ASP A 137 5.84 17.42 -4.88
C ASP A 137 4.66 18.39 -5.13
N ASN A 138 4.21 19.14 -4.09
CA ASN A 138 3.07 20.07 -4.17
C ASN A 138 1.75 19.43 -4.64
N GLN A 139 1.56 18.14 -4.42
CA GLN A 139 0.30 17.47 -4.72
C GLN A 139 -0.79 17.93 -3.76
N LYS A 140 -1.89 18.46 -4.31
CA LYS A 140 -3.02 18.92 -3.50
C LYS A 140 -3.71 17.75 -2.80
N GLN A 141 -3.89 17.89 -1.48
CA GLN A 141 -4.68 16.94 -0.69
C GLN A 141 -6.17 17.27 -0.78
N SER A 142 -6.99 16.22 -0.83
CA SER A 142 -8.44 16.34 -0.68
C SER A 142 -8.91 15.51 0.49
N THR A 143 -9.88 16.03 1.24
CA THR A 143 -10.59 15.27 2.27
C THR A 143 -11.73 14.51 1.61
N TYR A 144 -11.84 13.23 1.91
CA TYR A 144 -12.95 12.38 1.48
C TYR A 144 -13.19 11.27 2.52
N PRO A 145 -14.41 10.73 2.61
CA PRO A 145 -14.71 9.64 3.53
C PRO A 145 -13.79 8.44 3.33
N ARG A 146 -13.35 7.81 4.43
CA ARG A 146 -12.45 6.65 4.44
C ARG A 146 -11.07 6.92 3.82
N LYS A 147 -10.56 8.16 3.93
CA LYS A 147 -9.20 8.48 3.49
C LYS A 147 -8.17 7.63 4.24
N ASN A 148 -7.15 7.16 3.52
CA ASN A 148 -6.09 6.23 3.97
C ASN A 148 -6.56 4.81 4.37
N TRP A 149 -7.84 4.49 4.34
CA TRP A 149 -8.30 3.13 4.63
C TRP A 149 -7.80 2.11 3.62
N SER A 150 -7.63 2.51 2.37
CA SER A 150 -7.18 1.63 1.28
C SER A 150 -5.67 1.54 1.12
N SER A 151 -4.86 2.14 2.00
CA SER A 151 -3.40 2.08 1.93
C SER A 151 -2.83 0.77 2.48
N LEU A 152 -3.54 0.15 3.44
CA LEU A 152 -3.26 -1.21 3.93
C LEU A 152 -4.57 -1.97 3.99
N MET A 153 -4.67 -3.06 3.23
CA MET A 153 -5.89 -3.89 3.15
C MET A 153 -5.55 -5.37 3.15
N LEU A 154 -6.12 -6.11 4.10
CA LEU A 154 -6.07 -7.57 4.08
C LEU A 154 -7.36 -8.08 3.44
N PHE A 155 -7.28 -8.54 2.19
CA PHE A 155 -8.40 -9.05 1.42
C PHE A 155 -8.66 -10.54 1.69
N ASN A 156 -9.90 -10.89 2.01
CA ASN A 156 -10.43 -12.21 1.78
C ASN A 156 -10.83 -12.31 0.30
N CYS A 157 -9.89 -12.66 -0.56
CA CYS A 157 -10.12 -12.66 -2.01
C CYS A 157 -11.23 -13.64 -2.42
N GLY A 158 -11.41 -14.73 -1.67
CA GLY A 158 -12.45 -15.75 -1.92
C GLY A 158 -13.86 -15.32 -1.50
N HIS A 159 -14.01 -14.24 -0.74
CA HIS A 159 -15.31 -13.78 -0.29
C HIS A 159 -16.22 -13.34 -1.45
N GLU A 160 -17.49 -13.71 -1.42
CA GLU A 160 -18.44 -13.51 -2.53
C GLU A 160 -18.54 -12.04 -2.98
N LEU A 161 -18.54 -11.09 -2.03
CA LEU A 161 -18.61 -9.66 -2.34
C LEU A 161 -17.41 -9.16 -3.13
N ASN A 162 -16.23 -9.76 -2.95
CA ASN A 162 -15.01 -9.37 -3.66
C ASN A 162 -14.97 -9.88 -5.11
N LYS A 163 -15.83 -10.80 -5.49
CA LYS A 163 -15.98 -11.25 -6.89
C LYS A 163 -16.46 -10.14 -7.82
N SER A 164 -17.08 -9.09 -7.28
CA SER A 164 -17.44 -7.88 -8.02
C SER A 164 -16.24 -7.06 -8.47
N LEU A 165 -15.08 -7.17 -7.79
CA LEU A 165 -13.84 -6.46 -8.16
C LEU A 165 -13.15 -7.15 -9.36
N THR A 166 -13.77 -7.06 -10.50
CA THR A 166 -13.20 -7.49 -11.80
C THR A 166 -12.32 -6.37 -12.38
N PRO A 167 -11.37 -6.68 -13.30
CA PRO A 167 -10.66 -5.65 -14.04
C PRO A 167 -11.58 -4.63 -14.71
N MET A 168 -12.74 -5.06 -15.24
CA MET A 168 -13.72 -4.16 -15.84
C MET A 168 -14.25 -3.15 -14.83
N ILE A 169 -14.65 -3.58 -13.64
CA ILE A 169 -15.15 -2.69 -12.58
C ILE A 169 -14.06 -1.72 -12.11
N VAL A 170 -12.84 -2.20 -11.87
CA VAL A 170 -11.72 -1.35 -11.46
C VAL A 170 -11.40 -0.26 -12.49
N ASN A 171 -11.56 -0.54 -13.79
CA ASN A 171 -11.29 0.41 -14.86
C ASN A 171 -12.48 1.33 -15.20
N SER A 172 -13.72 0.97 -14.82
CA SER A 172 -14.93 1.72 -15.18
C SER A 172 -15.50 2.57 -14.04
N GLU A 173 -15.37 2.13 -12.79
CA GLU A 173 -15.95 2.82 -11.65
C GLU A 173 -15.13 4.05 -11.21
N SER A 174 -15.77 5.00 -10.52
CA SER A 174 -15.09 6.19 -10.01
C SER A 174 -14.07 5.85 -8.92
N GLY A 175 -13.06 6.71 -8.73
CA GLY A 175 -12.14 6.60 -7.59
C GLY A 175 -12.87 6.61 -6.25
N ALA A 176 -13.92 7.41 -6.12
CA ALA A 176 -14.77 7.42 -4.94
C ALA A 176 -15.53 6.10 -4.70
N TYR A 177 -15.93 5.40 -5.76
CA TYR A 177 -16.53 4.06 -5.64
C TYR A 177 -15.54 3.07 -5.04
N LEU A 178 -14.32 3.05 -5.56
CA LEU A 178 -13.28 2.12 -5.15
C LEU A 178 -12.75 2.46 -3.75
N HIS A 179 -12.26 3.67 -3.52
CA HIS A 179 -11.64 4.05 -2.24
C HIS A 179 -12.60 4.14 -1.05
N GLN A 180 -13.90 4.30 -1.31
CA GLN A 180 -14.94 4.25 -0.28
C GLN A 180 -15.56 2.85 -0.14
N PHE A 181 -15.00 1.83 -0.80
CA PHE A 181 -15.45 0.43 -0.73
C PHE A 181 -16.94 0.26 -1.06
N LYS A 182 -17.44 0.99 -2.06
CA LYS A 182 -18.86 1.00 -2.43
C LYS A 182 -19.35 -0.30 -3.10
N TRP A 183 -18.44 -1.19 -3.48
CA TRP A 183 -18.82 -2.54 -3.90
C TRP A 183 -19.32 -3.41 -2.73
N LEU A 184 -19.02 -3.01 -1.48
CA LEU A 184 -19.60 -3.60 -0.28
C LEU A 184 -20.94 -2.93 0.00
N PRO A 185 -22.01 -3.69 0.30
CA PRO A 185 -23.35 -3.15 0.42
C PRO A 185 -23.52 -2.25 1.67
N GLY A 186 -22.90 -1.07 1.64
CA GLY A 186 -23.16 0.10 2.50
C GLY A 186 -22.91 -0.05 4.01
N ARG A 187 -22.42 -1.19 4.49
CA ARG A 187 -22.27 -1.46 5.93
C ARG A 187 -20.81 -1.45 6.35
N ASP A 188 -20.44 -0.58 7.28
CA ASP A 188 -19.11 -0.58 7.91
C ASP A 188 -18.83 -1.89 8.68
N SER A 189 -19.87 -2.65 9.06
CA SER A 189 -19.74 -3.97 9.67
C SER A 189 -19.16 -5.04 8.74
N LEU A 190 -19.18 -4.83 7.42
CA LEU A 190 -18.53 -5.71 6.43
C LEU A 190 -17.06 -5.41 6.24
N ILE A 191 -16.53 -4.39 6.92
CA ILE A 191 -15.12 -4.05 6.88
C ILE A 191 -14.55 -4.32 8.26
N GLY A 192 -13.65 -5.29 8.37
CA GLY A 192 -12.93 -5.58 9.61
C GLY A 192 -12.01 -4.41 10.00
N SER A 193 -11.79 -4.24 11.29
CA SER A 193 -10.87 -3.23 11.80
C SER A 193 -9.54 -3.85 12.15
N ILE A 194 -8.47 -3.39 11.50
CA ILE A 194 -7.09 -3.59 11.93
C ILE A 194 -6.74 -2.51 12.96
N HIS A 195 -5.93 -2.84 13.95
CA HIS A 195 -5.45 -1.89 14.94
C HIS A 195 -4.54 -0.82 14.29
N GLU A 196 -4.60 0.43 14.80
CA GLU A 196 -3.92 1.59 14.19
C GLU A 196 -2.40 1.44 14.06
N GLU A 197 -1.75 0.71 14.98
CA GLU A 197 -0.31 0.40 14.96
C GLU A 197 0.19 -0.23 13.64
N TRP A 198 -0.71 -0.91 12.90
CA TRP A 198 -0.39 -1.56 11.62
C TRP A 198 -0.40 -0.63 10.39
N ASN A 199 -0.95 0.56 10.52
CA ASN A 199 -0.92 1.60 9.50
C ASN A 199 -0.79 2.97 10.19
N TRP A 200 0.27 3.10 11.00
CA TRP A 200 0.55 4.30 11.77
C TRP A 200 1.01 5.43 10.86
N LEU A 201 0.21 6.50 10.77
CA LEU A 201 0.45 7.61 9.82
C LEU A 201 1.47 8.57 10.40
N ASP A 202 2.66 8.67 9.78
CA ASP A 202 3.70 9.59 10.20
C ASP A 202 3.19 11.04 10.28
N GLY A 203 3.33 11.63 11.48
CA GLY A 203 2.87 12.99 11.80
C GLY A 203 1.37 13.18 11.96
N HIS A 204 0.58 12.10 12.01
CA HIS A 204 -0.88 12.16 12.13
C HIS A 204 -1.44 11.19 13.17
N SER A 205 -0.87 10.00 13.29
CA SER A 205 -1.28 9.04 14.32
C SER A 205 -0.79 9.47 15.71
N PRO A 206 -1.47 9.04 16.80
CA PRO A 206 -1.08 9.38 18.17
C PRO A 206 0.33 8.89 18.49
N GLU A 207 1.12 9.72 19.18
CA GLU A 207 2.50 9.42 19.60
C GLU A 207 2.57 8.32 20.69
N ASP A 208 1.49 8.08 21.42
CA ASP A 208 1.39 7.03 22.45
C ASP A 208 1.09 5.64 21.87
N VAL A 209 0.86 5.53 20.55
CA VAL A 209 0.70 4.27 19.82
C VAL A 209 2.03 3.88 19.20
N GLU A 210 2.67 2.82 19.70
CA GLU A 210 3.88 2.28 19.08
C GLU A 210 3.58 1.64 17.72
N ALA A 211 4.20 2.14 16.65
CA ALA A 211 3.97 1.66 15.30
C ALA A 211 4.57 0.27 15.08
N LYS A 212 3.76 -0.68 14.63
CA LYS A 212 4.21 -1.96 14.04
C LYS A 212 4.54 -1.81 12.56
N ASN A 213 3.84 -0.91 11.87
CA ASN A 213 4.09 -0.56 10.48
C ASN A 213 3.81 0.92 10.26
N VAL A 214 4.85 1.68 9.96
CA VAL A 214 4.77 3.13 9.71
C VAL A 214 4.36 3.38 8.27
N HIS A 215 3.51 4.37 8.05
CA HIS A 215 3.11 4.84 6.72
C HIS A 215 3.50 6.31 6.54
N PHE A 216 4.47 6.58 5.69
CA PHE A 216 4.92 7.92 5.36
C PHE A 216 3.97 8.62 4.37
N THR A 217 2.70 8.72 4.73
CA THR A 217 1.58 9.16 3.84
C THR A 217 1.76 10.55 3.22
N THR A 218 2.65 11.39 3.77
CA THR A 218 2.98 12.72 3.24
C THR A 218 4.32 12.77 2.53
N GLY A 219 4.98 11.61 2.37
CA GLY A 219 6.33 11.42 1.85
C GLY A 219 7.33 11.17 2.98
N GLY A 220 8.41 10.46 2.70
CA GLY A 220 9.37 9.99 3.69
C GLY A 220 10.82 10.34 3.38
N PRO A 221 11.78 9.72 4.09
CA PRO A 221 13.20 10.07 4.09
C PRO A 221 13.91 9.96 2.74
N TRP A 222 13.33 9.26 1.76
CA TRP A 222 13.87 9.14 0.40
C TRP A 222 13.67 10.39 -0.47
N PHE A 223 12.84 11.35 -0.02
CA PHE A 223 12.68 12.64 -0.68
C PHE A 223 13.71 13.67 -0.19
N LYS A 224 13.99 14.67 -1.01
CA LYS A 224 14.76 15.82 -0.57
C LYS A 224 13.92 16.74 0.31
N GLU A 225 14.53 17.46 1.24
CA GLU A 225 13.84 18.35 2.19
C GLU A 225 12.91 19.37 1.50
N TRP A 226 13.26 19.85 0.30
CA TRP A 226 12.41 20.76 -0.45
C TRP A 226 11.19 20.10 -1.12
N GLN A 227 11.21 18.77 -1.29
CA GLN A 227 10.11 17.98 -1.86
C GLN A 227 9.12 17.49 -0.78
N CYS A 228 9.62 17.28 0.43
CA CYS A 228 8.82 16.78 1.54
C CYS A 228 9.34 17.34 2.86
N LYS A 229 8.52 18.11 3.58
CA LYS A 229 8.88 18.69 4.87
C LYS A 229 9.26 17.65 5.92
N ARG A 230 8.68 16.45 5.84
CA ARG A 230 8.93 15.35 6.79
C ARG A 230 10.05 14.40 6.37
N ALA A 231 10.73 14.66 5.26
CA ALA A 231 11.84 13.82 4.80
C ALA A 231 12.95 13.66 5.86
N LYS A 232 13.16 14.67 6.71
CA LYS A 232 14.17 14.69 7.78
C LYS A 232 13.57 14.54 9.17
N ASP A 233 12.42 15.17 9.41
CA ASP A 233 11.84 15.34 10.74
C ASP A 233 10.72 14.33 11.03
N GLY A 234 10.53 13.31 10.15
CA GLY A 234 9.62 12.19 10.40
C GLY A 234 10.06 11.40 11.64
N GLU A 235 9.12 10.97 12.46
CA GLU A 235 9.41 10.29 13.73
C GLU A 235 10.28 9.03 13.56
N TYR A 236 10.00 8.25 12.49
CA TYR A 236 10.76 7.03 12.15
C TYR A 236 11.78 7.23 11.02
N ALA A 237 12.07 8.48 10.62
CA ALA A 237 13.00 8.78 9.53
C ALA A 237 14.44 8.29 9.82
N ALA A 238 14.89 8.40 11.06
CA ALA A 238 16.23 7.94 11.46
C ALA A 238 16.35 6.41 11.39
N GLU A 239 15.34 5.68 11.85
CA GLU A 239 15.27 4.21 11.80
C GLU A 239 15.25 3.72 10.34
N TRP A 240 14.41 4.33 9.51
CA TRP A 240 14.35 4.05 8.07
C TRP A 240 15.71 4.26 7.38
N ASN A 241 16.40 5.39 7.63
CA ASN A 241 17.70 5.71 7.05
C ASN A 241 18.78 4.71 7.48
N MET A 242 18.72 4.19 8.70
CA MET A 242 19.63 3.16 9.19
C MET A 242 19.44 1.86 8.40
N ASP A 243 18.20 1.40 8.22
CA ASP A 243 17.90 0.20 7.44
C ASP A 243 18.27 0.36 5.96
N TYR A 244 17.97 1.50 5.36
CA TYR A 244 18.39 1.81 3.99
C TYR A 244 19.91 1.73 3.82
N SER A 245 20.67 2.29 4.76
CA SER A 245 22.15 2.27 4.75
C SER A 245 22.68 0.84 4.86
N ASN A 246 22.10 0.01 5.71
CA ASN A 246 22.45 -1.41 5.86
C ASN A 246 22.20 -2.18 4.55
N ILE A 247 21.07 -1.96 3.90
CA ILE A 247 20.73 -2.58 2.61
C ILE A 247 21.70 -2.17 1.51
N ALA A 248 22.07 -0.88 1.43
CA ALA A 248 23.00 -0.37 0.45
C ALA A 248 24.41 -0.99 0.61
N LEU A 249 24.89 -1.11 1.85
CA LEU A 249 26.15 -1.76 2.18
C LEU A 249 26.16 -3.26 1.83
N PHE A 250 25.04 -3.94 2.08
CA PHE A 250 24.91 -5.37 1.75
C PHE A 250 24.96 -5.62 0.24
N ARG A 251 24.27 -4.80 -0.55
CA ARG A 251 24.26 -4.87 -2.02
C ARG A 251 25.63 -4.61 -2.61
N SER A 252 26.33 -3.55 -2.16
CA SER A 252 27.68 -3.24 -2.65
C SER A 252 28.68 -4.35 -2.37
N LYS A 253 28.56 -5.07 -1.25
CA LYS A 253 29.40 -6.25 -0.95
C LYS A 253 29.07 -7.44 -1.84
N LYS A 254 27.79 -7.67 -2.17
CA LYS A 254 27.38 -8.76 -3.04
C LYS A 254 27.87 -8.53 -4.47
N ASP A 255 27.71 -7.33 -5.01
CA ASP A 255 28.20 -6.97 -6.35
C ASP A 255 29.74 -7.12 -6.45
N SER A 256 30.48 -6.81 -5.38
CA SER A 256 31.94 -7.00 -5.34
C SER A 256 32.40 -8.46 -5.20
N ILE A 257 31.52 -9.38 -4.78
CA ILE A 257 31.81 -10.83 -4.68
C ILE A 257 31.47 -11.52 -6.02
N ASP A 258 30.45 -11.05 -6.73
CA ASP A 258 30.05 -11.61 -8.03
C ASP A 258 30.99 -11.16 -9.18
N GLU A 259 31.94 -10.21 -8.93
CA GLU A 259 33.02 -9.79 -9.85
C GLU A 259 34.34 -10.55 -9.66
N ILE A 260 34.45 -11.54 -8.72
CA ILE A 260 35.63 -12.40 -8.49
C ILE A 260 35.34 -13.81 -9.01
#